data_656df68e3bd39dee87b67ca68755a351
#
_entry.id   656df68e3bd39dee87b67ca68755a351
#
_cell.length_a   1.000
_cell.length_b   1.000
_cell.length_c   1.000
_cell.angle_alpha   90.00
_cell.angle_beta   90.00
_cell.angle_gamma   90.00
#
_symmetry.space_group_name_H-M   'P 1'
#
loop_
_entity.id
_entity.type
_entity.pdbx_description
1 polymer ?
#
loop_
_entity_poly.entity_id
_entity_poly.type
_entity_poly.pdbx_seq_one_letter_code
_entity_poly.pdbx_strand_id
1 'polypeptide(L)'
;MIGLFKISGINSKLQAFRMSEVNNNMFLGNYNVNSVLFKDGITTISAEGEYEPNTVMLSNISTKYNVDIEYSVSDHANNIKYSGIVIYQNGKSEIVESRKEILR
;
A
#
# COMPACT_ATOMS: atom_id res chain seq x y z
N MET A 1 9.66 -10.18 2.74
CA MET A 1 8.62 -9.50 3.56
C MET A 1 7.25 -9.76 2.96
N ILE A 2 6.27 -9.94 3.78
CA ILE A 2 4.88 -10.12 3.36
C ILE A 2 4.10 -8.86 3.74
N GLY A 3 3.48 -8.24 2.74
CA GLY A 3 2.76 -7.00 2.92
C GLY A 3 1.29 -7.09 2.59
N LEU A 4 0.50 -6.36 3.36
CA LEU A 4 -0.92 -6.16 3.13
C LEU A 4 -1.18 -4.66 2.98
N PHE A 5 -1.75 -4.29 1.83
CA PHE A 5 -2.02 -2.88 1.50
C PHE A 5 -3.51 -2.72 1.24
N LYS A 6 -4.15 -1.84 1.99
CA LYS A 6 -5.58 -1.51 1.83
C LYS A 6 -5.72 -0.14 1.22
N ILE A 7 -6.32 -0.07 0.05
CA ILE A 7 -6.46 1.15 -0.73
C ILE A 7 -7.94 1.51 -0.78
N SER A 8 -8.31 2.67 -0.25
CA SER A 8 -9.70 3.14 -0.13
C SER A 8 -9.92 4.40 -0.95
N GLY A 9 -11.05 4.49 -1.63
CA GLY A 9 -11.41 5.66 -2.42
C GLY A 9 -12.67 5.41 -3.23
N ILE A 10 -12.97 6.32 -4.16
CA ILE A 10 -14.12 6.14 -5.05
C ILE A 10 -13.80 5.08 -6.12
N ASN A 11 -14.83 4.36 -6.57
CA ASN A 11 -14.65 3.18 -7.44
C ASN A 11 -13.87 3.48 -8.73
N SER A 12 -14.15 4.61 -9.39
CA SER A 12 -13.45 4.96 -10.64
C SER A 12 -11.94 5.16 -10.41
N LYS A 13 -11.56 5.76 -9.30
CA LYS A 13 -10.16 5.98 -8.95
C LYS A 13 -9.47 4.68 -8.52
N LEU A 14 -10.17 3.82 -7.79
CA LEU A 14 -9.66 2.50 -7.42
C LEU A 14 -9.45 1.61 -8.65
N GLN A 15 -10.35 1.68 -9.63
CA GLN A 15 -10.19 0.95 -10.88
C GLN A 15 -8.97 1.44 -11.65
N ALA A 16 -8.79 2.75 -11.78
CA ALA A 16 -7.62 3.34 -12.42
C ALA A 16 -6.33 2.93 -11.71
N PHE A 17 -6.34 2.92 -10.37
CA PHE A 17 -5.22 2.45 -9.57
C PHE A 17 -4.86 1.01 -9.89
N ARG A 18 -5.86 0.10 -9.87
CA ARG A 18 -5.60 -1.33 -10.13
C ARG A 18 -5.04 -1.57 -11.53
N MET A 19 -5.55 -0.83 -12.53
CA MET A 19 -5.10 -0.99 -13.91
C MET A 19 -3.69 -0.48 -14.14
N SER A 20 -3.25 0.51 -13.38
CA SER A 20 -1.97 1.19 -13.61
C SER A 20 -0.86 0.76 -12.67
N GLU A 21 -1.18 0.57 -11.37
CA GLU A 21 -0.16 0.33 -10.34
C GLU A 21 0.03 -1.16 -10.02
N VAL A 22 -0.94 -2.01 -10.33
CA VAL A 22 -0.85 -3.46 -10.10
C VAL A 22 -0.67 -4.13 -11.46
N ASN A 23 0.41 -3.79 -12.15
CA ASN A 23 0.68 -4.28 -13.49
C ASN A 23 1.74 -5.38 -13.45
N ASN A 24 1.54 -6.45 -14.27
CA ASN A 24 2.46 -7.59 -14.36
C ASN A 24 2.74 -8.25 -12.99
N ASN A 25 1.73 -8.27 -12.12
CA ASN A 25 1.83 -8.82 -10.76
C ASN A 25 2.88 -8.10 -9.89
N MET A 26 3.17 -6.85 -10.19
CA MET A 26 4.10 -6.03 -9.41
C MET A 26 3.38 -4.84 -8.79
N PHE A 27 3.80 -4.46 -7.58
CA PHE A 27 3.30 -3.30 -6.87
C PHE A 27 4.48 -2.60 -6.18
N LEU A 28 4.48 -1.27 -6.16
CA LEU A 28 5.57 -0.46 -5.60
C LEU A 28 6.94 -0.79 -6.21
N GLY A 29 6.96 -1.24 -7.47
CA GLY A 29 8.18 -1.52 -8.20
C GLY A 29 8.92 -2.79 -7.80
N ASN A 30 8.81 -3.24 -6.56
CA ASN A 30 9.58 -4.37 -6.04
C ASN A 30 8.78 -5.39 -5.24
N TYR A 31 7.46 -5.24 -5.17
CA TYR A 31 6.59 -6.22 -4.51
C TYR A 31 5.90 -7.08 -5.53
N ASN A 32 6.03 -8.40 -5.38
CA ASN A 32 5.29 -9.37 -6.19
C ASN A 32 3.90 -9.55 -5.61
N VAL A 33 2.87 -9.31 -6.41
CA VAL A 33 1.49 -9.37 -5.98
C VAL A 33 1.02 -10.82 -5.93
N ASN A 34 0.57 -11.27 -4.76
CA ASN A 34 0.01 -12.61 -4.56
C ASN A 34 -1.50 -12.61 -4.81
N SER A 35 -2.19 -11.57 -4.36
CA SER A 35 -3.63 -11.45 -4.56
C SER A 35 -4.09 -10.00 -4.52
N VAL A 36 -5.18 -9.73 -5.24
CA VAL A 36 -5.87 -8.45 -5.22
C VAL A 36 -7.34 -8.75 -4.98
N LEU A 37 -7.91 -8.20 -3.92
CA LEU A 37 -9.31 -8.35 -3.58
C LEU A 37 -9.97 -6.99 -3.53
N PHE A 38 -11.10 -6.85 -4.23
CA PHE A 38 -11.90 -5.63 -4.17
C PHE A 38 -13.24 -5.95 -3.49
N LYS A 39 -13.50 -5.28 -2.38
CA LYS A 39 -14.76 -5.45 -1.63
C LYS A 39 -15.09 -4.19 -0.85
N ASP A 40 -16.35 -3.76 -0.93
CA ASP A 40 -16.89 -2.64 -0.15
C ASP A 40 -16.08 -1.35 -0.28
N GLY A 41 -15.64 -1.02 -1.51
CA GLY A 41 -14.90 0.20 -1.78
C GLY A 41 -13.44 0.17 -1.33
N ILE A 42 -12.92 -1.01 -1.02
CA ILE A 42 -11.53 -1.20 -0.60
C ILE A 42 -10.86 -2.21 -1.51
N THR A 43 -9.70 -1.83 -2.06
CA THR A 43 -8.82 -2.77 -2.76
C THR A 43 -7.76 -3.25 -1.78
N THR A 44 -7.69 -4.55 -1.54
CA THR A 44 -6.69 -5.15 -0.66
C THR A 44 -5.68 -5.91 -1.50
N ILE A 45 -4.41 -5.54 -1.39
CA ILE A 45 -3.30 -6.17 -2.10
C ILE A 45 -2.46 -6.94 -1.09
N SER A 46 -2.26 -8.24 -1.33
CA SER A 46 -1.28 -9.03 -0.63
C SER A 46 -0.07 -9.22 -1.55
N ALA A 47 1.12 -8.87 -1.06
CA ALA A 47 2.32 -8.88 -1.88
C ALA A 47 3.56 -9.24 -1.07
N GLU A 48 4.61 -9.72 -1.75
CA GLU A 48 5.89 -10.04 -1.14
C GLU A 48 6.99 -9.20 -1.76
N GLY A 49 7.89 -8.69 -0.92
CA GLY A 49 9.02 -7.88 -1.36
C GLY A 49 10.24 -8.07 -0.47
N GLU A 50 11.38 -7.55 -0.93
CA GLU A 50 12.66 -7.67 -0.21
C GLU A 50 12.98 -6.44 0.63
N TYR A 51 12.34 -5.30 0.35
CA TYR A 51 12.63 -4.03 0.98
C TYR A 51 11.43 -3.49 1.73
N GLU A 52 11.68 -2.63 2.72
CA GLU A 52 10.59 -1.92 3.40
C GLU A 52 9.76 -1.09 2.42
N PRO A 53 8.46 -0.86 2.71
CA PRO A 53 7.61 -0.08 1.82
C PRO A 53 8.15 1.34 1.63
N ASN A 54 8.19 1.77 0.37
CA ASN A 54 8.63 3.12 0.04
C ASN A 54 7.47 4.10 0.29
N THR A 55 7.56 4.85 1.39
CA THR A 55 6.49 5.78 1.80
C THR A 55 6.32 6.94 0.83
N VAL A 56 7.39 7.35 0.14
CA VAL A 56 7.30 8.39 -0.90
C VAL A 56 6.46 7.90 -2.07
N MET A 57 6.69 6.66 -2.51
CA MET A 57 5.89 6.05 -3.58
C MET A 57 4.43 5.89 -3.17
N LEU A 58 4.17 5.46 -1.94
CA LEU A 58 2.80 5.34 -1.41
C LEU A 58 2.11 6.70 -1.38
N SER A 59 2.80 7.74 -0.96
CA SER A 59 2.27 9.11 -0.95
C SER A 59 1.95 9.60 -2.36
N ASN A 60 2.82 9.31 -3.33
CA ASN A 60 2.59 9.66 -4.73
C ASN A 60 1.37 8.93 -5.31
N ILE A 61 1.20 7.66 -4.99
CA ILE A 61 0.03 6.88 -5.41
C ILE A 61 -1.24 7.47 -4.80
N SER A 62 -1.21 7.79 -3.51
CA SER A 62 -2.33 8.42 -2.81
C SER A 62 -2.77 9.71 -3.50
N THR A 63 -1.82 10.58 -3.86
CA THR A 63 -2.10 11.83 -4.56
C THR A 63 -2.63 11.59 -5.97
N LYS A 64 -2.00 10.69 -6.72
CA LYS A 64 -2.34 10.41 -8.11
C LYS A 64 -3.77 9.89 -8.29
N TYR A 65 -4.21 9.04 -7.37
CA TYR A 65 -5.52 8.37 -7.47
C TYR A 65 -6.54 8.87 -6.45
N ASN A 66 -6.20 9.86 -5.64
CA ASN A 66 -7.07 10.39 -4.58
C ASN A 66 -7.55 9.27 -3.64
N VAL A 67 -6.63 8.46 -3.17
CA VAL A 67 -6.92 7.29 -2.33
C VAL A 67 -6.19 7.36 -1.01
N ASP A 68 -6.80 6.73 0.01
CA ASP A 68 -6.16 6.49 1.29
C ASP A 68 -5.48 5.12 1.25
N ILE A 69 -4.34 5.00 1.92
CA ILE A 69 -3.58 3.75 1.96
C ILE A 69 -3.26 3.41 3.41
N GLU A 70 -3.60 2.19 3.82
CA GLU A 70 -3.20 1.61 5.09
C GLU A 70 -2.39 0.37 4.79
N TYR A 71 -1.20 0.25 5.40
CA TYR A 71 -0.34 -0.89 5.11
C TYR A 71 0.26 -1.51 6.36
N SER A 72 0.55 -2.81 6.25
CA SER A 72 1.25 -3.59 7.25
C SER A 72 2.17 -4.57 6.53
N VAL A 73 3.48 -4.49 6.76
CA VAL A 73 4.47 -5.34 6.12
C VAL A 73 5.32 -5.99 7.20
N SER A 74 5.40 -7.32 7.16
CA SER A 74 6.15 -8.09 8.15
C SER A 74 7.41 -8.68 7.54
N ASP A 75 8.53 -8.44 8.23
CA ASP A 75 9.82 -9.06 7.93
C ASP A 75 10.10 -10.11 9.01
N HIS A 76 9.72 -11.35 8.71
CA HIS A 76 9.84 -12.45 9.69
C HIS A 76 11.30 -12.81 9.99
N ALA A 77 12.19 -12.65 9.01
CA ALA A 77 13.60 -12.98 9.18
C ALA A 77 14.27 -12.09 10.22
N ASN A 78 13.85 -10.81 10.31
CA ASN A 78 14.44 -9.83 11.22
C ASN A 78 13.50 -9.45 12.37
N ASN A 79 12.33 -10.06 12.47
CA ASN A 79 11.30 -9.75 13.47
C ASN A 79 10.93 -8.26 13.48
N ILE A 80 10.72 -7.70 12.29
CA ILE A 80 10.35 -6.31 12.13
C ILE A 80 8.99 -6.22 11.46
N LYS A 81 8.16 -5.27 11.91
CA LYS A 81 6.90 -4.94 11.29
C LYS A 81 6.90 -3.46 10.92
N TYR A 82 6.59 -3.17 9.66
CA TYR A 82 6.35 -1.82 9.18
C TYR A 82 4.86 -1.62 9.03
N SER A 83 4.34 -0.48 9.47
CA SER A 83 2.93 -0.15 9.29
C SER A 83 2.76 1.34 9.11
N GLY A 84 1.69 1.73 8.45
CA GLY A 84 1.45 3.15 8.25
C GLY A 84 0.11 3.45 7.60
N ILE A 85 -0.21 4.73 7.59
CA ILE A 85 -1.43 5.28 7.02
C ILE A 85 -1.07 6.53 6.23
N VAL A 86 -1.50 6.58 4.97
CA VAL A 86 -1.41 7.76 4.11
C VAL A 86 -2.82 8.19 3.76
N ILE A 87 -3.16 9.44 4.02
CA ILE A 87 -4.49 9.98 3.77
C ILE A 87 -4.41 11.06 2.68
N TYR A 88 -5.33 10.97 1.72
CA TYR A 88 -5.53 11.99 0.71
C TYR A 88 -6.64 12.95 1.18
N GLN A 89 -6.33 14.25 1.24
CA GLN A 89 -7.30 15.27 1.62
C GLN A 89 -6.98 16.59 0.94
N ASN A 90 -7.98 17.19 0.30
CA ASN A 90 -7.88 18.53 -0.31
C ASN A 90 -6.69 18.67 -1.28
N GLY A 91 -6.49 17.67 -2.14
CA GLY A 91 -5.45 17.68 -3.17
C GLY A 91 -4.07 17.31 -2.68
N LYS A 92 -3.92 16.94 -1.42
CA LYS A 92 -2.64 16.58 -0.82
C LYS A 92 -2.72 15.23 -0.12
N SER A 93 -1.60 14.52 -0.13
CA SER A 93 -1.44 13.30 0.66
C SER A 93 -0.57 13.59 1.86
N GLU A 94 -0.96 13.05 3.00
CA GLU A 94 -0.24 13.17 4.25
C GLU A 94 0.01 11.81 4.84
N ILE A 95 1.25 11.57 5.27
CA ILE A 95 1.61 10.37 6.02
C ILE A 95 1.25 10.66 7.47
N VAL A 96 0.10 10.12 7.92
CA VAL A 96 -0.39 10.37 9.28
C VAL A 96 0.16 9.37 10.28
N GLU A 97 0.65 8.22 9.81
CA GLU A 97 1.30 7.23 10.64
C GLU A 97 2.35 6.49 9.83
N SER A 98 3.53 6.31 10.43
CA SER A 98 4.61 5.49 9.86
C SER A 98 5.37 4.89 11.03
N ARG A 99 5.31 3.56 11.18
CA ARG A 99 5.91 2.84 12.30
C ARG A 99 6.82 1.72 11.82
N LYS A 100 7.89 1.53 12.58
CA LYS A 100 8.76 0.37 12.49
C LYS A 100 8.86 -0.23 13.88
N GLU A 101 8.34 -1.45 14.05
CA GLU A 101 8.35 -2.15 15.33
C GLU A 101 9.26 -3.36 15.26
N ILE A 102 10.09 -3.52 16.29
CA ILE A 102 10.89 -4.74 16.46
C ILE A 102 10.07 -5.69 17.33
N LEU A 103 9.71 -6.83 16.77
CA LEU A 103 8.89 -7.83 17.43
C LEU A 103 9.79 -8.76 18.25
N ARG A 104 9.45 -8.95 19.50
CA ARG A 104 10.24 -9.81 20.39
C ARG A 104 9.38 -10.88 21.06
#